data_17e6e64242957cf51895c857bea839b5
#
_entry.id   17e6e64242957cf51895c857bea839b5
#
_cell.length_a   1.000
_cell.length_b   1.000
_cell.length_c   1.000
_cell.angle_alpha   90.00
_cell.angle_beta   90.00
_cell.angle_gamma   90.00
#
_symmetry.space_group_name_H-M   'P 1'
#
loop_
_entity.id
_entity.type
_entity.pdbx_description
1 polymer ?
#
loop_
_entity_poly.entity_id
_entity_poly.type
_entity_poly.pdbx_seq_one_letter_code
_entity_poly.pdbx_strand_id
1 'polypeptide(L)'
;KWLSFVVEQILSNALKYTKSGSVSIYLEQEGVLVIKDTGIGISAEDLPRIMEKGYTGYNGRIDKRSTGIGLYLCKKVMDKLHHQLRIDSEDGKGTKVVLDLRRTQLDLE
;
A
#
# COMPACT_ATOMS: atom_id res chain seq x y z
N LYS A 1 8.81 2.49 14.51
CA LYS A 1 7.71 1.81 15.16
C LYS A 1 6.44 1.89 14.35
N TRP A 2 6.01 3.10 14.02
CA TRP A 2 4.83 3.26 13.17
C TRP A 2 5.09 2.83 11.74
N LEU A 3 6.33 2.98 11.28
CA LEU A 3 6.68 2.51 9.95
C LEU A 3 6.63 1.00 9.86
N SER A 4 6.99 0.29 10.92
CA SER A 4 6.85 -1.16 10.95
C SER A 4 5.40 -1.57 10.75
N PHE A 5 4.48 -0.86 11.41
CA PHE A 5 3.06 -1.13 11.25
C PHE A 5 2.64 -0.96 9.79
N VAL A 6 3.07 0.14 9.15
CA VAL A 6 2.72 0.42 7.77
C VAL A 6 3.23 -0.69 6.84
N VAL A 7 4.51 -1.04 6.99
CA VAL A 7 5.12 -2.06 6.15
C VAL A 7 4.41 -3.40 6.34
N GLU A 8 4.10 -3.75 7.59
CA GLU A 8 3.41 -5.01 7.87
C GLU A 8 2.04 -5.05 7.23
N GLN A 9 1.30 -3.95 7.29
CA GLN A 9 -0.03 -3.91 6.70
C GLN A 9 0.03 -4.06 5.19
N ILE A 10 0.95 -3.35 4.56
CA ILE A 10 1.07 -3.39 3.10
C ILE A 10 1.55 -4.76 2.66
N LEU A 11 2.52 -5.32 3.37
CA LEU A 11 3.02 -6.66 3.05
C LEU A 11 1.94 -7.72 3.23
N SER A 12 1.16 -7.60 4.30
CA SER A 12 0.06 -8.52 4.56
C SER A 12 -0.96 -8.48 3.41
N ASN A 13 -1.28 -7.28 2.94
CA ASN A 13 -2.18 -7.14 1.80
C ASN A 13 -1.60 -7.77 0.55
N ALA A 14 -0.32 -7.54 0.29
CA ALA A 14 0.33 -8.11 -0.88
C ALA A 14 0.27 -9.64 -0.85
N LEU A 15 0.54 -10.23 0.31
CA LEU A 15 0.50 -11.68 0.45
C LEU A 15 -0.93 -12.21 0.32
N LYS A 16 -1.88 -11.46 0.86
CA LYS A 16 -3.28 -11.88 0.84
C LYS A 16 -3.84 -11.95 -0.58
N TYR A 17 -3.45 -11.00 -1.41
CA TYR A 17 -4.01 -10.89 -2.75
C TYR A 17 -3.11 -11.42 -3.86
N THR A 18 -2.03 -12.10 -3.49
CA THR A 18 -1.16 -12.76 -4.46
C THR A 18 -1.22 -14.25 -4.20
N LYS A 19 -2.11 -14.93 -4.92
CA LYS A 19 -2.27 -16.37 -4.75
C LYS A 19 -1.20 -17.15 -5.49
N SER A 20 -0.73 -16.60 -6.59
CA SER A 20 0.28 -17.22 -7.41
C SER A 20 1.14 -16.12 -7.97
N GLY A 21 2.44 -16.26 -7.88
CA GLY A 21 3.35 -15.23 -8.34
C GLY A 21 4.32 -14.83 -7.24
N SER A 22 4.61 -13.54 -7.14
CA SER A 22 5.65 -13.10 -6.24
C SER A 22 5.33 -11.77 -5.56
N VAL A 23 5.94 -11.58 -4.41
CA VAL A 23 5.94 -10.32 -3.68
C VAL A 23 7.40 -9.92 -3.49
N SER A 24 7.73 -8.70 -3.89
CA SER A 24 9.10 -8.19 -3.80
C SER A 24 9.14 -6.93 -2.95
N ILE A 25 10.20 -6.80 -2.16
CA ILE A 25 10.45 -5.60 -1.38
C ILE A 25 11.84 -5.13 -1.73
N TYR A 26 11.95 -3.86 -2.13
CA TYR A 26 13.27 -3.34 -2.51
C TYR A 26 13.29 -1.82 -2.36
N LEU A 27 14.49 -1.28 -2.37
CA LEU A 27 14.69 0.16 -2.39
C LEU A 27 14.90 0.60 -3.82
N GLU A 28 14.02 1.45 -4.32
CA GLU A 28 14.15 2.00 -5.66
C GLU A 28 15.29 2.99 -5.70
N GLN A 29 15.44 3.73 -4.61
CA GLN A 29 16.56 4.61 -4.36
C GLN A 29 16.59 4.83 -2.86
N GLU A 30 17.61 5.51 -2.38
CA GLU A 30 17.74 5.73 -0.96
C GLU A 30 16.50 6.42 -0.42
N GLY A 31 15.89 5.84 0.62
CA GLY A 31 14.72 6.40 1.26
C GLY A 31 13.40 6.12 0.55
N VAL A 32 13.41 5.36 -0.55
CA VAL A 32 12.18 5.03 -1.26
C VAL A 32 12.00 3.53 -1.29
N LEU A 33 11.12 3.04 -0.45
CA LEU A 33 10.85 1.61 -0.30
C LEU A 33 9.69 1.21 -1.18
N VAL A 34 9.84 0.11 -1.91
CA VAL A 34 8.81 -0.40 -2.80
C VAL A 34 8.40 -1.80 -2.37
N ILE A 35 7.10 -2.03 -2.31
CA ILE A 35 6.53 -3.36 -2.10
C ILE A 35 5.67 -3.66 -3.32
N LYS A 36 6.11 -4.63 -4.11
CA LYS A 36 5.48 -4.93 -5.38
C LYS A 36 5.01 -6.37 -5.40
N ASP A 37 3.78 -6.59 -5.87
CA ASP A 37 3.26 -7.94 -6.03
C ASP A 37 2.74 -8.15 -7.44
N THR A 38 2.59 -9.43 -7.81
CA THR A 38 2.02 -9.82 -9.09
C THR A 38 0.63 -10.41 -8.90
N GLY A 39 -0.10 -9.92 -7.90
CA GLY A 39 -1.41 -10.43 -7.56
C GLY A 39 -2.52 -9.93 -8.47
N ILE A 40 -3.72 -9.89 -7.92
CA ILE A 40 -4.90 -9.57 -8.72
C ILE A 40 -4.97 -8.11 -9.14
N GLY A 41 -4.20 -7.25 -8.50
CA GLY A 41 -4.25 -5.83 -8.81
C GLY A 41 -5.51 -5.15 -8.30
N ILE A 42 -5.65 -3.89 -8.67
CA ILE A 42 -6.79 -3.07 -8.26
C ILE A 42 -7.35 -2.42 -9.51
N SER A 43 -8.67 -2.46 -9.66
CA SER A 43 -9.30 -1.85 -10.83
C SER A 43 -9.13 -0.34 -10.81
N ALA A 44 -9.15 0.28 -12.00
CA ALA A 44 -9.06 1.73 -12.11
C ALA A 44 -10.19 2.42 -11.35
N GLU A 45 -11.33 1.75 -11.26
CA GLU A 45 -12.49 2.25 -10.54
C GLU A 45 -12.25 2.34 -9.05
N ASP A 46 -11.61 1.31 -8.50
CA ASP A 46 -11.39 1.20 -7.06
C ASP A 46 -10.17 1.98 -6.59
N LEU A 47 -9.18 2.12 -7.46
CA LEU A 47 -7.89 2.66 -7.07
C LEU A 47 -7.97 4.00 -6.32
N PRO A 48 -8.76 4.98 -6.77
CA PRO A 48 -8.82 6.24 -6.04
C PRO A 48 -9.52 6.15 -4.69
N ARG A 49 -10.16 5.03 -4.40
CA ARG A 49 -10.96 4.88 -3.19
C ARG A 49 -10.38 3.94 -2.15
N ILE A 50 -9.29 3.24 -2.48
CA ILE A 50 -8.81 2.16 -1.62
C ILE A 50 -8.30 2.63 -0.26
N MET A 51 -7.98 3.91 -0.13
CA MET A 51 -7.53 4.45 1.14
C MET A 51 -8.63 5.13 1.94
N GLU A 52 -9.87 5.03 1.48
CA GLU A 52 -11.01 5.52 2.25
C GLU A 52 -11.28 4.58 3.41
N LYS A 53 -11.67 5.17 4.53
CA LYS A 53 -11.97 4.39 5.72
C LYS A 53 -13.10 3.40 5.44
N GLY A 54 -12.83 2.13 5.71
CA GLY A 54 -13.84 1.09 5.55
C GLY A 54 -14.07 0.61 4.12
N TYR A 55 -13.35 1.15 3.15
CA TYR A 55 -13.56 0.73 1.78
C TYR A 55 -12.86 -0.60 1.52
N THR A 56 -13.60 -1.61 1.12
CA THR A 56 -13.04 -2.92 0.81
C THR A 56 -13.05 -3.22 -0.69
N GLY A 57 -13.89 -2.51 -1.43
CA GLY A 57 -13.93 -2.63 -2.87
C GLY A 57 -14.11 -4.05 -3.36
N TYR A 58 -13.60 -4.28 -4.56
CA TYR A 58 -13.66 -5.60 -5.17
C TYR A 58 -12.91 -6.63 -4.34
N ASN A 59 -11.79 -6.24 -3.80
CA ASN A 59 -10.95 -7.15 -3.01
C ASN A 59 -11.63 -7.57 -1.72
N GLY A 60 -12.51 -6.74 -1.20
CA GLY A 60 -13.27 -7.07 -0.01
C GLY A 60 -14.20 -8.24 -0.22
N ARG A 61 -14.63 -8.46 -1.47
CA ARG A 61 -15.49 -9.58 -1.76
C ARG A 61 -14.72 -10.91 -1.75
N ILE A 62 -13.42 -10.83 -2.03
CA ILE A 62 -12.58 -12.00 -2.02
C ILE A 62 -12.25 -12.41 -0.60
N ASP A 63 -12.01 -11.42 0.24
CA ASP A 63 -11.71 -11.66 1.64
C ASP A 63 -12.71 -10.90 2.51
N LYS A 64 -13.74 -11.61 2.94
CA LYS A 64 -14.83 -11.02 3.70
C LYS A 64 -14.38 -10.51 5.06
N ARG A 65 -13.20 -10.92 5.53
CA ARG A 65 -12.69 -10.47 6.81
C ARG A 65 -11.89 -9.19 6.70
N SER A 66 -11.65 -8.73 5.49
CA SER A 66 -10.96 -7.47 5.30
C SER A 66 -11.86 -6.33 5.75
N THR A 67 -11.33 -5.46 6.58
CA THR A 67 -12.11 -4.36 7.13
C THR A 67 -11.97 -3.07 6.32
N GLY A 68 -10.98 -3.02 5.44
CA GLY A 68 -10.71 -1.81 4.69
C GLY A 68 -10.07 -0.71 5.52
N ILE A 69 -9.63 -1.05 6.74
CA ILE A 69 -9.04 -0.06 7.63
C ILE A 69 -7.53 0.02 7.46
N GLY A 70 -6.91 -1.09 7.06
CA GLY A 70 -5.45 -1.17 6.99
C GLY A 70 -4.80 -0.06 6.18
N LEU A 71 -5.24 0.11 4.93
CA LEU A 71 -4.65 1.14 4.06
C LEU A 71 -5.00 2.55 4.53
N TYR A 72 -6.21 2.72 5.06
CA TYR A 72 -6.60 4.01 5.63
C TYR A 72 -5.65 4.41 6.76
N LEU A 73 -5.36 3.47 7.66
CA LEU A 73 -4.46 3.75 8.76
C LEU A 73 -3.04 3.98 8.29
N CYS A 74 -2.60 3.24 7.27
CA CYS A 74 -1.28 3.46 6.70
C CYS A 74 -1.13 4.88 6.17
N LYS A 75 -2.15 5.35 5.45
CA LYS A 75 -2.13 6.69 4.92
C LYS A 75 -2.07 7.72 6.04
N LYS A 76 -2.85 7.50 7.10
CA LYS A 76 -2.85 8.42 8.24
C LYS A 76 -1.48 8.47 8.92
N VAL A 77 -0.86 7.31 9.11
CA VAL A 77 0.44 7.25 9.74
C VAL A 77 1.49 7.95 8.87
N MET A 78 1.47 7.68 7.57
CA MET A 78 2.44 8.28 6.66
C MET A 78 2.28 9.80 6.63
N ASP A 79 1.03 10.28 6.63
CA ASP A 79 0.79 11.72 6.66
C ASP A 79 1.35 12.35 7.94
N LYS A 80 1.15 11.68 9.07
CA LYS A 80 1.66 12.19 10.34
C LYS A 80 3.17 12.24 10.40
N LEU A 81 3.82 11.31 9.72
CA LEU A 81 5.27 11.25 9.68
C LEU A 81 5.87 12.10 8.57
N HIS A 82 5.01 12.78 7.80
CA HIS A 82 5.44 13.62 6.69
C HIS A 82 6.14 12.83 5.61
N HIS A 83 5.68 11.61 5.41
CA HIS A 83 6.12 10.74 4.31
C HIS A 83 5.01 10.62 3.30
N GLN A 84 5.33 10.04 2.15
CA GLN A 84 4.35 9.88 1.08
C GLN A 84 4.11 8.42 0.79
N LEU A 85 2.84 8.11 0.50
CA LEU A 85 2.41 6.77 0.13
C LEU A 85 1.77 6.87 -1.24
N ARG A 86 2.27 6.07 -2.18
CA ARG A 86 1.71 6.03 -3.52
C ARG A 86 1.44 4.59 -3.91
N ILE A 87 0.33 4.37 -4.60
CA ILE A 87 -0.06 3.05 -5.03
C ILE A 87 -0.31 3.08 -6.53
N ASP A 88 0.40 2.24 -7.25
CA ASP A 88 0.20 2.03 -8.68
C ASP A 88 -0.26 0.59 -8.87
N SER A 89 -1.33 0.40 -9.62
CA SER A 89 -1.87 -0.93 -9.78
C SER A 89 -2.55 -1.06 -11.12
N GLU A 90 -2.58 -2.30 -11.61
CA GLU A 90 -3.27 -2.61 -12.85
C GLU A 90 -4.03 -3.91 -12.61
N ASP A 91 -5.33 -3.87 -12.92
CA ASP A 91 -6.20 -5.01 -12.71
C ASP A 91 -5.65 -6.23 -13.45
N GLY A 92 -5.51 -7.33 -12.72
CA GLY A 92 -4.99 -8.57 -13.28
C GLY A 92 -3.48 -8.67 -13.35
N LYS A 93 -2.75 -7.63 -13.00
CA LYS A 93 -1.30 -7.63 -13.14
C LYS A 93 -0.54 -7.41 -11.85
N GLY A 94 -1.16 -6.82 -10.85
CA GLY A 94 -0.52 -6.64 -9.57
C GLY A 94 -0.52 -5.22 -9.09
N THR A 95 0.16 -5.02 -7.96
CA THR A 95 0.16 -3.74 -7.26
C THR A 95 1.57 -3.37 -6.83
N LYS A 96 1.89 -2.11 -6.96
CA LYS A 96 3.17 -1.56 -6.52
C LYS A 96 2.88 -0.45 -5.53
N VAL A 97 3.34 -0.61 -4.30
CA VAL A 97 3.19 0.39 -3.26
C VAL A 97 4.54 1.04 -3.01
N VAL A 98 4.57 2.36 -3.09
CA VAL A 98 5.80 3.13 -2.91
C VAL A 98 5.69 3.94 -1.64
N LEU A 99 6.65 3.73 -0.74
CA LEU A 99 6.75 4.48 0.50
C LEU A 99 7.94 5.42 0.37
N ASP A 100 7.66 6.69 0.17
CA ASP A 100 8.71 7.69 0.05
C ASP A 100 9.01 8.23 1.44
N LEU A 101 10.11 7.77 2.00
CA LEU A 101 10.49 8.09 3.37
C LEU A 101 11.50 9.22 3.42
N ARG A 102 11.79 9.85 2.30
CA ARG A 102 12.75 10.95 2.27
C ARG A 102 12.14 12.19 2.90
N ARG A 103 12.98 12.95 3.55
CA ARG A 103 12.53 14.21 4.09
C ARG A 103 12.45 15.25 2.98
N THR A 104 11.40 16.06 3.04
CA THR A 104 11.29 17.17 2.12
C THR A 104 12.10 18.35 2.67
N GLN A 105 12.28 19.35 1.83
CA GLN A 105 12.95 20.57 2.27
C GLN A 105 12.25 21.19 3.47
N LEU A 106 10.93 21.12 3.49
CA LEU A 106 10.15 21.72 4.58
C LEU A 106 10.42 21.01 5.90
N ASP A 107 10.68 19.72 5.85
CA ASP A 107 10.89 18.95 7.07
C ASP A 107 12.20 19.33 7.76
N LEU A 108 13.10 19.98 7.07
CA LEU A 108 14.38 20.36 7.61
C LEU A 108 14.32 21.66 8.40
N GLU A 109 13.23 22.34 8.30
CA GLU A 109 13.06 23.61 8.99
C GLU A 109 12.24 23.48 10.23
#